data_f0aa03a5e2436b52bf39c68cee49cb72
#
_entry.id   f0aa03a5e2436b52bf39c68cee49cb72
#
_cell.length_a   1.000
_cell.length_b   1.000
_cell.length_c   1.000
_cell.angle_alpha   90.00
_cell.angle_beta   90.00
_cell.angle_gamma   90.00
#
_symmetry.space_group_name_H-M   'P 1'
#
loop_
_entity.id
_entity.type
_entity.pdbx_description
1 polymer ?
#
loop_
_entity_poly.entity_id
_entity_poly.type
_entity_poly.pdbx_seq_one_letter_code
_entity_poly.pdbx_strand_id
1 'polypeptide(L)'
;MVITVTGRHVDITPALKTFAEEKANKLTKYYDLIQEIEVVIDAQKAGTTVEMIVNAEHKNEFIATDSTGDAYASIDACVQKLERQLTEHKKKHRNRKHPEQ
;
A
#
# COMPACT_ATOMS: atom_id res chain seq x y z
N MET A 1 -13.80 -1.16 -4.33
CA MET A 1 -12.52 -0.69 -3.77
C MET A 1 -12.02 0.51 -4.56
N VAL A 2 -11.43 1.46 -3.89
CA VAL A 2 -10.95 2.69 -4.50
C VAL A 2 -9.44 2.80 -4.32
N ILE A 3 -8.72 3.14 -5.39
CA ILE A 3 -7.28 3.39 -5.33
C ILE A 3 -7.05 4.84 -5.74
N THR A 4 -6.40 5.60 -4.86
CA THR A 4 -6.11 7.02 -5.08
C THR A 4 -4.61 7.23 -5.12
N VAL A 5 -4.13 8.00 -6.10
CA VAL A 5 -2.71 8.34 -6.22
C VAL A 5 -2.59 9.85 -6.14
N THR A 6 -1.86 10.34 -5.14
CA THR A 6 -1.72 11.77 -4.86
C THR A 6 -0.25 12.18 -4.89
N GLY A 7 0.04 13.32 -5.49
CA GLY A 7 1.39 13.89 -5.49
C GLY A 7 1.46 15.08 -4.57
N ARG A 8 2.54 15.16 -3.77
CA ARG A 8 2.88 16.31 -2.95
C ARG A 8 4.19 16.87 -3.44
N HIS A 9 4.21 18.14 -3.84
CA HIS A 9 5.41 18.80 -4.36
C HIS A 9 5.91 18.13 -5.65
N VAL A 10 5.03 17.44 -6.37
CA VAL A 10 5.38 16.77 -7.61
C VAL A 10 4.10 16.50 -8.39
N ASP A 11 4.19 16.59 -9.71
CA ASP A 11 3.09 16.23 -10.60
C ASP A 11 3.19 14.75 -10.92
N ILE A 12 2.09 14.05 -10.82
CA ILE A 12 2.05 12.62 -11.09
C ILE A 12 1.83 12.42 -12.59
N THR A 13 2.80 11.80 -13.27
CA THR A 13 2.66 11.49 -14.68
C THR A 13 1.64 10.37 -14.86
N PRO A 14 1.00 10.29 -16.05
CA PRO A 14 0.07 9.17 -16.29
C PRO A 14 0.74 7.80 -16.14
N ALA A 15 1.99 7.68 -16.58
CA ALA A 15 2.71 6.41 -16.45
C ALA A 15 2.91 6.02 -15.00
N LEU A 16 3.29 6.98 -14.15
CA LEU A 16 3.49 6.72 -12.74
C LEU A 16 2.17 6.37 -12.05
N LYS A 17 1.11 7.09 -12.41
CA LYS A 17 -0.21 6.81 -11.85
C LYS A 17 -0.65 5.39 -12.18
N THR A 18 -0.53 5.00 -13.44
CA THR A 18 -0.91 3.65 -13.87
C THR A 18 -0.09 2.60 -13.15
N PHE A 19 1.21 2.82 -13.04
CA PHE A 19 2.10 1.90 -12.35
C PHE A 19 1.66 1.72 -10.90
N ALA A 20 1.42 2.85 -10.21
CA ALA A 20 1.02 2.80 -8.80
C ALA A 20 -0.31 2.08 -8.63
N GLU A 21 -1.27 2.35 -9.49
CA GLU A 21 -2.58 1.70 -9.42
C GLU A 21 -2.47 0.20 -9.64
N GLU A 22 -1.68 -0.22 -10.63
CA GLU A 22 -1.52 -1.63 -10.92
C GLU A 22 -0.84 -2.37 -9.78
N LYS A 23 0.21 -1.76 -9.23
CA LYS A 23 0.92 -2.39 -8.13
C LYS A 23 0.07 -2.47 -6.87
N ALA A 24 -0.64 -1.38 -6.55
CA ALA A 24 -1.52 -1.36 -5.39
C ALA A 24 -2.63 -2.40 -5.54
N ASN A 25 -3.16 -2.55 -6.74
CA ASN A 25 -4.26 -3.50 -6.96
C ASN A 25 -3.84 -4.94 -6.69
N LYS A 26 -2.56 -5.26 -6.77
CA LYS A 26 -2.09 -6.62 -6.45
C LYS A 26 -2.32 -6.99 -5.00
N LEU A 27 -2.46 -6.00 -4.13
CA LEU A 27 -2.67 -6.25 -2.71
C LEU A 27 -4.00 -6.94 -2.44
N THR A 28 -4.97 -6.80 -3.35
CA THR A 28 -6.27 -7.46 -3.19
C THR A 28 -6.15 -8.97 -3.22
N LYS A 29 -5.07 -9.51 -3.75
CA LYS A 29 -4.83 -10.95 -3.75
C LYS A 29 -4.49 -11.48 -2.37
N TYR A 30 -4.02 -10.62 -1.50
CA TYR A 30 -3.56 -11.02 -0.17
C TYR A 30 -4.61 -10.80 0.90
N TYR A 31 -5.59 -9.95 0.66
CA TYR A 31 -6.64 -9.67 1.61
C TYR A 31 -7.83 -9.10 0.88
N ASP A 32 -8.97 -9.78 0.95
CA ASP A 32 -10.14 -9.40 0.16
C ASP A 32 -11.07 -8.40 0.87
N LEU A 33 -10.73 -7.99 2.08
CA LEU A 33 -11.53 -7.01 2.83
C LEU A 33 -11.03 -5.58 2.69
N ILE A 34 -10.14 -5.33 1.73
CA ILE A 34 -9.62 -3.99 1.50
C ILE A 34 -10.71 -3.11 0.89
N GLN A 35 -10.86 -1.91 1.45
CA GLN A 35 -11.84 -0.94 0.97
C GLN A 35 -11.21 0.17 0.16
N GLU A 36 -10.01 0.61 0.55
CA GLU A 36 -9.35 1.73 -0.11
C GLU A 36 -7.84 1.61 0.01
N ILE A 37 -7.13 2.02 -1.04
CA ILE A 37 -5.68 2.13 -1.00
C ILE A 37 -5.33 3.53 -1.46
N GLU A 38 -4.56 4.24 -0.64
CA GLU A 38 -4.09 5.58 -0.96
C GLU A 38 -2.58 5.55 -1.14
N VAL A 39 -2.11 6.04 -2.29
CA VAL A 39 -0.69 6.13 -2.58
C VAL A 39 -0.31 7.60 -2.61
N VAL A 40 0.58 8.03 -1.72
CA VAL A 40 1.03 9.42 -1.65
C VAL A 40 2.50 9.46 -2.03
N ILE A 41 2.80 10.24 -3.06
CA ILE A 41 4.17 10.39 -3.56
C ILE A 41 4.60 11.83 -3.26
N ASP A 42 5.67 11.99 -2.49
CA ASP A 42 6.15 13.29 -2.05
C ASP A 42 7.57 13.50 -2.52
N ALA A 43 7.79 14.52 -3.35
CA ALA A 43 9.11 14.84 -3.86
C ALA A 43 9.63 16.09 -3.15
N GLN A 44 10.75 15.95 -2.44
CA GLN A 44 11.38 17.04 -1.73
C GLN A 44 12.86 17.09 -2.09
N LYS A 45 13.58 18.10 -1.58
CA LYS A 45 15.00 18.25 -1.88
C LYS A 45 15.81 17.04 -1.48
N ALA A 46 15.41 16.38 -0.40
CA ALA A 46 16.13 15.21 0.10
C ALA A 46 15.84 13.94 -0.69
N GLY A 47 14.86 13.97 -1.57
CA GLY A 47 14.49 12.80 -2.36
C GLY A 47 13.00 12.56 -2.38
N THR A 48 12.62 11.43 -2.94
CA THR A 48 11.21 11.05 -3.09
C THR A 48 10.81 10.04 -2.02
N THR A 49 9.68 10.29 -1.38
CA THR A 49 9.11 9.39 -0.38
C THR A 49 7.75 8.92 -0.87
N VAL A 50 7.47 7.64 -0.71
CA VAL A 50 6.15 7.08 -1.02
C VAL A 50 5.56 6.53 0.25
N GLU A 51 4.30 6.88 0.50
CA GLU A 51 3.52 6.31 1.59
C GLU A 51 2.33 5.61 0.98
N MET A 52 2.07 4.38 1.39
CA MET A 52 0.91 3.63 0.90
C MET A 52 0.08 3.22 2.09
N ILE A 53 -1.21 3.60 2.05
CA ILE A 53 -2.14 3.38 3.15
C ILE A 53 -3.26 2.48 2.66
N VAL A 54 -3.45 1.36 3.34
CA VAL A 54 -4.50 0.40 3.01
C VAL A 54 -5.52 0.42 4.13
N ASN A 55 -6.77 0.77 3.79
CA ASN A 55 -7.87 0.75 4.72
C ASN A 55 -8.76 -0.44 4.40
N ALA A 56 -9.07 -1.23 5.42
CA ALA A 56 -9.84 -2.45 5.28
C ALA A 56 -11.01 -2.46 6.27
N GLU A 57 -11.86 -3.45 6.15
CA GLU A 57 -13.02 -3.57 7.03
C GLU A 57 -12.58 -3.68 8.49
N HIS A 58 -13.51 -3.34 9.39
CA HIS A 58 -13.29 -3.36 10.84
C HIS A 58 -12.26 -2.35 11.27
N LYS A 59 -12.13 -1.24 10.49
CA LYS A 59 -11.22 -0.14 10.80
C LYS A 59 -9.76 -0.55 10.83
N ASN A 60 -9.42 -1.64 10.15
CA ASN A 60 -8.02 -2.04 10.02
C ASN A 60 -7.30 -1.13 9.04
N GLU A 61 -6.11 -0.71 9.40
CA GLU A 61 -5.31 0.16 8.57
C GLU A 61 -3.88 -0.35 8.52
N PHE A 62 -3.30 -0.39 7.33
CA PHE A 62 -1.94 -0.86 7.12
C PHE A 62 -1.18 0.21 6.37
N ILE A 63 0.01 0.56 6.84
CA ILE A 63 0.80 1.66 6.26
C ILE A 63 2.21 1.18 5.99
N ALA A 64 2.74 1.57 4.83
CA ALA A 64 4.14 1.36 4.50
C ALA A 64 4.69 2.63 3.89
N THR A 65 5.96 2.91 4.16
CA THR A 65 6.66 4.04 3.57
C THR A 65 8.01 3.58 3.05
N ASP A 66 8.51 4.29 2.04
CA ASP A 66 9.82 4.00 1.49
C ASP A 66 10.40 5.26 0.84
N SER A 67 11.71 5.46 0.97
CA SER A 67 12.41 6.62 0.44
C SER A 67 13.69 6.15 -0.25
N THR A 68 13.60 5.82 -1.53
CA THR A 68 14.77 5.38 -2.30
C THR A 68 15.23 6.43 -3.30
N GLY A 69 14.48 7.51 -3.46
CA GLY A 69 14.79 8.51 -4.47
C GLY A 69 14.17 8.20 -5.82
N ASP A 70 13.66 7.00 -6.02
CA ASP A 70 12.97 6.57 -7.25
C ASP A 70 11.56 6.15 -6.89
N ALA A 71 10.57 6.89 -7.39
CA ALA A 71 9.18 6.63 -7.04
C ALA A 71 8.74 5.23 -7.41
N TYR A 72 9.18 4.72 -8.56
CA TYR A 72 8.80 3.37 -9.00
C TYR A 72 9.32 2.32 -8.03
N ALA A 73 10.60 2.43 -7.66
CA ALA A 73 11.19 1.47 -6.71
C ALA A 73 10.54 1.58 -5.34
N SER A 74 10.20 2.80 -4.91
CA SER A 74 9.56 3.00 -3.62
C SER A 74 8.15 2.42 -3.58
N ILE A 75 7.42 2.53 -4.69
CA ILE A 75 6.09 1.92 -4.78
C ILE A 75 6.20 0.40 -4.65
N ASP A 76 7.15 -0.20 -5.36
CA ASP A 76 7.37 -1.65 -5.25
C ASP A 76 7.72 -2.05 -3.82
N ALA A 77 8.57 -1.28 -3.16
CA ALA A 77 8.97 -1.57 -1.79
C ALA A 77 7.77 -1.49 -0.84
N CYS A 78 6.93 -0.48 -1.01
CA CYS A 78 5.73 -0.34 -0.18
C CYS A 78 4.79 -1.52 -0.37
N VAL A 79 4.59 -1.96 -1.61
CA VAL A 79 3.71 -3.08 -1.90
C VAL A 79 4.26 -4.34 -1.22
N GLN A 80 5.57 -4.59 -1.29
CA GLN A 80 6.15 -5.76 -0.65
C GLN A 80 5.95 -5.74 0.86
N LYS A 81 6.13 -4.57 1.47
CA LYS A 81 5.92 -4.44 2.91
C LYS A 81 4.46 -4.70 3.28
N LEU A 82 3.55 -4.19 2.47
CA LEU A 82 2.13 -4.38 2.75
C LEU A 82 1.67 -5.82 2.49
N GLU A 83 2.22 -6.48 1.48
CA GLU A 83 1.94 -7.90 1.27
C GLU A 83 2.25 -8.69 2.53
N ARG A 84 3.38 -8.41 3.15
CA ARG A 84 3.77 -9.10 4.37
C ARG A 84 2.81 -8.78 5.51
N GLN A 85 2.48 -7.49 5.69
CA GLN A 85 1.56 -7.09 6.75
C GLN A 85 0.19 -7.75 6.59
N LEU A 86 -0.33 -7.75 5.37
CA LEU A 86 -1.65 -8.33 5.11
C LEU A 86 -1.65 -9.84 5.31
N THR A 87 -0.60 -10.50 4.87
CA THR A 87 -0.47 -11.94 5.04
C THR A 87 -0.44 -12.31 6.52
N GLU A 88 0.34 -11.56 7.30
CA GLU A 88 0.42 -11.82 8.73
C GLU A 88 -0.88 -11.54 9.45
N HIS A 89 -1.57 -10.47 9.04
CA HIS A 89 -2.86 -10.15 9.62
C HIS A 89 -3.88 -11.26 9.36
N LYS A 90 -3.90 -11.76 8.14
CA LYS A 90 -4.82 -12.84 7.77
C LYS A 90 -4.53 -14.10 8.56
N LYS A 91 -3.27 -14.41 8.79
CA LYS A 91 -2.88 -15.56 9.59
C LYS A 91 -3.36 -15.42 11.03
N LYS A 92 -3.14 -14.25 11.62
CA LYS A 92 -3.58 -14.01 12.99
C LYS A 92 -5.07 -14.13 13.13
N HIS A 93 -5.80 -13.58 12.18
CA HIS A 93 -7.25 -13.62 12.21
C HIS A 93 -7.75 -15.05 12.08
N ARG A 94 -7.14 -15.85 11.23
CA ARG A 94 -7.50 -17.24 11.06
C ARG A 94 -7.21 -18.05 12.32
N ASN A 95 -6.06 -17.81 12.95
CA ASN A 95 -5.70 -18.49 14.19
C ASN A 95 -6.68 -18.18 15.30
N ARG A 96 -7.18 -16.96 15.34
CA ARG A 96 -8.14 -16.56 16.35
C ARG A 96 -9.47 -17.28 16.19
N LYS A 97 -9.83 -17.64 14.98
CA LYS A 97 -11.09 -18.33 14.73
C LYS A 97 -11.09 -19.76 15.28
N HIS A 98 -9.92 -20.29 15.59
CA HIS A 98 -9.78 -21.65 16.10
C HIS A 98 -8.95 -21.70 17.36
N PRO A 99 -9.25 -20.83 18.35
CA PRO A 99 -8.40 -20.76 19.53
C PRO A 99 -8.43 -22.01 20.39
N GLU A 100 -9.49 -22.73 20.34
CA GLU A 100 -9.65 -23.93 21.17
C GLU A 100 -9.14 -25.18 20.46
N GLN A 101 -8.70 -25.02 19.27
CA GLN A 101 -8.20 -26.14 18.46
C GLN A 101 -6.77 -26.49 18.77
#